data_6674864d04c902b3d97699339346ccbc
#
_entry.id   6674864d04c902b3d97699339346ccbc
#
_cell.length_a   1.000
_cell.length_b   1.000
_cell.length_c   1.000
_cell.angle_alpha   90.00
_cell.angle_beta   90.00
_cell.angle_gamma   90.00
#
_symmetry.space_group_name_H-M   'P 1'
#
loop_
_entity.id
_entity.type
_entity.pdbx_description
1 polymer ?
#
loop_
_entity_poly.entity_id
_entity_poly.type
_entity_poly.pdbx_seq_one_letter_code
_entity_poly.pdbx_strand_id
1 'polypeptide(L)'
;MKTMTDSINTREIVLDLLMEVTKEKTPSHVVHGAMLTKYQYLDKRERSFISRLFKGTMERMITLDYVIGQFSSVKVSKIKPVIRNILRMSVYQMLYMEGIPDSAACNEAANLAGRRGFKNLKGFVNGVLRNIGRKKGAIVWPDAAKDPVAALSVAYALPQWLVQSWLSEYDVKTVRVMAASFLEDAPITIRCMDESCPEKVKARLEAEGVHVKPGHFLPYAWQISDFDYLNSLDSFNEGLFCVQDESSMMVVEAADLKAGERVLDVCAAPGGKSLHAAAKLYALGDGIVEARDVTEEKVEKIRENIRRMGLKNINTLVADALCFRPQDTGCANVVLADLPCSGLGVLGRKADIKLNMTPEKTRGLAVCG
;
A
#
# COMPACT_ATOMS: atom_id res chain seq x y z
N MET A 1 -7.53 14.52 -40.89
CA MET A 1 -6.93 14.60 -39.58
C MET A 1 -8.07 14.66 -38.55
N LYS A 2 -8.43 13.54 -37.91
CA LYS A 2 -9.37 13.53 -36.78
C LYS A 2 -8.61 14.03 -35.57
N THR A 3 -9.00 15.16 -35.02
CA THR A 3 -8.53 15.69 -33.74
C THR A 3 -8.96 14.74 -32.63
N MET A 4 -8.02 13.90 -32.17
CA MET A 4 -8.21 13.06 -30.97
C MET A 4 -8.07 13.94 -29.71
N THR A 5 -9.12 14.62 -29.34
CA THR A 5 -9.36 15.06 -27.98
C THR A 5 -10.49 14.23 -27.37
N ASP A 6 -10.32 12.90 -27.35
CA ASP A 6 -11.07 12.08 -26.41
C ASP A 6 -10.51 12.42 -25.01
N SER A 7 -11.25 13.24 -24.27
CA SER A 7 -10.90 13.55 -22.88
C SER A 7 -10.80 12.23 -22.11
N ILE A 8 -9.62 11.96 -21.59
CA ILE A 8 -9.35 10.73 -20.84
C ILE A 8 -10.32 10.66 -19.67
N ASN A 9 -11.08 9.56 -19.58
CA ASN A 9 -12.03 9.39 -18.50
C ASN A 9 -11.31 8.81 -17.27
N THR A 10 -10.96 9.67 -16.31
CA THR A 10 -10.27 9.30 -15.08
C THR A 10 -11.00 8.22 -14.27
N ARG A 11 -12.34 8.18 -14.28
CA ARG A 11 -13.15 7.15 -13.61
C ARG A 11 -13.05 5.78 -14.31
N GLU A 12 -12.86 5.78 -15.61
CA GLU A 12 -12.64 4.56 -16.37
C GLU A 12 -11.28 3.93 -16.04
N ILE A 13 -10.25 4.76 -15.89
CA ILE A 13 -8.94 4.33 -15.39
C ILE A 13 -9.09 3.70 -14.01
N VAL A 14 -9.77 4.37 -13.07
CA VAL A 14 -9.98 3.84 -11.72
C VAL A 14 -10.71 2.49 -11.74
N LEU A 15 -11.72 2.34 -12.60
CA LEU A 15 -12.41 1.06 -12.75
C LEU A 15 -11.46 -0.06 -13.20
N ASP A 16 -10.58 0.22 -14.16
CA ASP A 16 -9.60 -0.76 -14.65
C ASP A 16 -8.63 -1.17 -13.54
N LEU A 17 -8.11 -0.21 -12.77
CA LEU A 17 -7.27 -0.49 -11.61
C LEU A 17 -7.99 -1.35 -10.56
N LEU A 18 -9.24 -1.01 -10.24
CA LEU A 18 -10.06 -1.80 -9.31
C LEU A 18 -10.32 -3.22 -9.83
N MET A 19 -10.52 -3.39 -11.15
CA MET A 19 -10.69 -4.71 -11.75
C MET A 19 -9.41 -5.54 -11.67
N GLU A 20 -8.26 -4.93 -11.91
CA GLU A 20 -6.96 -5.60 -11.82
C GLU A 20 -6.70 -6.12 -10.39
N VAL A 21 -6.98 -5.32 -9.37
CA VAL A 21 -6.81 -5.76 -7.98
C VAL A 21 -7.87 -6.78 -7.56
N THR A 22 -9.15 -6.52 -7.87
CA THR A 22 -10.23 -7.34 -7.31
C THR A 22 -10.49 -8.64 -8.05
N LYS A 23 -10.19 -8.70 -9.35
CA LYS A 23 -10.40 -9.87 -10.21
C LYS A 23 -9.10 -10.61 -10.50
N GLU A 24 -8.07 -9.90 -10.99
CA GLU A 24 -6.80 -10.51 -11.39
C GLU A 24 -5.84 -10.71 -10.18
N LYS A 25 -6.17 -10.12 -9.01
CA LYS A 25 -5.42 -10.28 -7.75
C LYS A 25 -4.03 -9.64 -7.75
N THR A 26 -3.75 -8.74 -8.67
CA THR A 26 -2.52 -7.94 -8.64
C THR A 26 -2.47 -7.06 -7.38
N PRO A 27 -1.36 -6.99 -6.65
CA PRO A 27 -1.25 -6.17 -5.45
C PRO A 27 -1.54 -4.68 -5.73
N SER A 28 -2.33 -4.05 -4.86
CA SER A 28 -2.83 -2.68 -5.08
C SER A 28 -1.73 -1.64 -5.25
N HIS A 29 -0.62 -1.78 -4.53
CA HIS A 29 0.53 -0.87 -4.64
C HIS A 29 1.26 -1.02 -5.99
N VAL A 30 1.32 -2.22 -6.58
CA VAL A 30 1.90 -2.46 -7.91
C VAL A 30 1.04 -1.81 -8.98
N VAL A 31 -0.27 -2.04 -8.91
CA VAL A 31 -1.25 -1.44 -9.85
C VAL A 31 -1.21 0.09 -9.78
N HIS A 32 -1.15 0.65 -8.58
CA HIS A 32 -1.07 2.10 -8.38
C HIS A 32 0.24 2.70 -8.91
N GLY A 33 1.39 2.04 -8.65
CA GLY A 33 2.69 2.48 -9.17
C GLY A 33 2.75 2.46 -10.69
N ALA A 34 2.28 1.37 -11.31
CA ALA A 34 2.18 1.25 -12.77
C ALA A 34 1.28 2.33 -13.39
N MET A 35 0.17 2.69 -12.71
CA MET A 35 -0.71 3.79 -13.12
C MET A 35 0.02 5.12 -13.14
N LEU A 36 0.75 5.47 -12.07
CA LEU A 36 1.49 6.73 -12.00
C LEU A 36 2.51 6.86 -13.14
N THR A 37 3.22 5.78 -13.45
CA THR A 37 4.17 5.75 -14.56
C THR A 37 3.46 5.86 -15.92
N LYS A 38 2.39 5.10 -16.13
CA LYS A 38 1.66 5.07 -17.40
C LYS A 38 0.98 6.39 -17.73
N TYR A 39 0.45 7.08 -16.73
CA TYR A 39 -0.34 8.30 -16.89
C TYR A 39 0.40 9.55 -16.39
N GLN A 40 1.72 9.55 -16.40
CA GLN A 40 2.55 10.70 -16.00
C GLN A 40 2.30 11.97 -16.84
N TYR A 41 1.75 11.83 -18.05
CA TYR A 41 1.39 12.94 -18.94
C TYR A 41 0.07 13.64 -18.56
N LEU A 42 -0.73 13.08 -17.66
CA LEU A 42 -1.91 13.76 -17.09
C LEU A 42 -1.45 14.85 -16.12
N ASP A 43 -2.29 15.86 -15.92
CA ASP A 43 -1.98 16.87 -14.91
C ASP A 43 -2.00 16.33 -13.47
N LYS A 44 -1.39 17.05 -12.54
CA LYS A 44 -1.30 16.64 -11.12
C LYS A 44 -2.68 16.42 -10.49
N ARG A 45 -3.69 17.24 -10.88
CA ARG A 45 -5.05 17.17 -10.34
C ARG A 45 -5.75 15.88 -10.78
N GLU A 46 -5.60 15.50 -12.04
CA GLU A 46 -6.17 14.27 -12.58
C GLU A 46 -5.53 13.03 -11.93
N ARG A 47 -4.18 12.99 -11.82
CA ARG A 47 -3.47 11.90 -11.13
C ARG A 47 -3.86 11.80 -9.67
N SER A 48 -4.00 12.93 -8.96
CA SER A 48 -4.45 12.97 -7.56
C SER A 48 -5.88 12.47 -7.42
N PHE A 49 -6.77 12.83 -8.34
CA PHE A 49 -8.14 12.33 -8.35
C PHE A 49 -8.19 10.81 -8.55
N ILE A 50 -7.45 10.28 -9.54
CA ILE A 50 -7.36 8.83 -9.79
C ILE A 50 -6.83 8.13 -8.55
N SER A 51 -5.74 8.61 -7.98
CA SER A 51 -5.09 8.02 -6.80
C SER A 51 -6.02 8.01 -5.59
N ARG A 52 -6.68 9.15 -5.29
CA ARG A 52 -7.62 9.28 -4.17
C ARG A 52 -8.83 8.36 -4.33
N LEU A 53 -9.42 8.33 -5.53
CA LEU A 53 -10.60 7.51 -5.79
C LEU A 53 -10.26 6.01 -5.76
N PHE A 54 -9.13 5.62 -6.33
CA PHE A 54 -8.66 4.22 -6.31
C PHE A 54 -8.35 3.76 -4.87
N LYS A 55 -7.41 4.45 -4.19
CA LYS A 55 -6.97 4.09 -2.84
C LYS A 55 -8.14 4.07 -1.85
N GLY A 56 -8.92 5.15 -1.81
CA GLY A 56 -10.03 5.25 -0.86
C GLY A 56 -11.15 4.23 -1.13
N THR A 57 -11.41 3.88 -2.40
CA THR A 57 -12.34 2.78 -2.72
C THR A 57 -11.81 1.45 -2.19
N MET A 58 -10.51 1.17 -2.35
CA MET A 58 -9.86 -0.03 -1.83
C MET A 58 -9.89 -0.08 -0.30
N GLU A 59 -9.54 1.01 0.35
CA GLU A 59 -9.50 1.14 1.81
C GLU A 59 -10.86 0.93 2.46
N ARG A 60 -11.91 1.47 1.85
CA ARG A 60 -13.29 1.45 2.37
C ARG A 60 -14.16 0.35 1.79
N MET A 61 -13.63 -0.60 1.04
CA MET A 61 -14.41 -1.55 0.24
C MET A 61 -15.47 -2.33 1.06
N ILE A 62 -15.15 -2.75 2.28
CA ILE A 62 -16.09 -3.46 3.16
C ILE A 62 -17.24 -2.54 3.60
N THR A 63 -16.94 -1.30 3.98
CA THR A 63 -17.95 -0.28 4.32
C THR A 63 -18.84 0.04 3.13
N LEU A 64 -18.24 0.18 1.93
CA LEU A 64 -18.98 0.47 0.70
C LEU A 64 -19.91 -0.68 0.34
N ASP A 65 -19.46 -1.93 0.45
CA ASP A 65 -20.28 -3.11 0.23
C ASP A 65 -21.43 -3.21 1.24
N TYR A 66 -21.18 -2.85 2.49
CA TYR A 66 -22.21 -2.79 3.53
C TYR A 66 -23.30 -1.76 3.17
N VAL A 67 -22.90 -0.56 2.78
CA VAL A 67 -23.85 0.48 2.35
C VAL A 67 -24.61 0.05 1.10
N ILE A 68 -23.95 -0.43 0.06
CA ILE A 68 -24.59 -0.93 -1.17
C ILE A 68 -25.63 -2.01 -0.82
N GLY A 69 -25.27 -2.91 0.10
CA GLY A 69 -26.15 -4.00 0.52
C GLY A 69 -27.48 -3.55 1.11
N GLN A 70 -27.55 -2.39 1.77
CA GLN A 70 -28.79 -1.84 2.33
C GLN A 70 -29.74 -1.28 1.27
N PHE A 71 -29.23 -0.86 0.11
CA PHE A 71 -30.01 -0.19 -0.93
C PHE A 71 -30.14 -1.01 -2.22
N SER A 72 -29.50 -2.16 -2.30
CA SER A 72 -29.55 -3.06 -3.45
C SER A 72 -30.50 -4.21 -3.21
N SER A 73 -31.35 -4.50 -4.18
CA SER A 73 -32.19 -5.72 -4.19
C SER A 73 -31.41 -6.99 -4.48
N VAL A 74 -30.15 -6.87 -4.94
CA VAL A 74 -29.25 -7.99 -5.26
C VAL A 74 -28.16 -8.04 -4.22
N LYS A 75 -27.86 -9.22 -3.67
CA LYS A 75 -26.73 -9.43 -2.74
C LYS A 75 -25.43 -8.94 -3.42
N VAL A 76 -24.63 -8.15 -2.72
CA VAL A 76 -23.40 -7.54 -3.27
C VAL A 76 -22.47 -8.56 -3.90
N SER A 77 -22.33 -9.74 -3.30
CA SER A 77 -21.51 -10.84 -3.82
C SER A 77 -21.98 -11.38 -5.17
N LYS A 78 -23.29 -11.24 -5.50
CA LYS A 78 -23.90 -11.69 -6.76
C LYS A 78 -23.91 -10.60 -7.84
N ILE A 79 -23.55 -9.35 -7.53
CA ILE A 79 -23.41 -8.28 -8.51
C ILE A 79 -22.17 -8.56 -9.37
N LYS A 80 -22.31 -8.43 -10.70
CA LYS A 80 -21.18 -8.61 -11.63
C LYS A 80 -19.99 -7.73 -11.20
N PRO A 81 -18.73 -8.23 -11.23
CA PRO A 81 -17.56 -7.51 -10.70
C PRO A 81 -17.40 -6.09 -11.22
N VAL A 82 -17.60 -5.86 -12.52
CA VAL A 82 -17.53 -4.51 -13.12
C VAL A 82 -18.57 -3.58 -12.50
N ILE A 83 -19.83 -4.01 -12.41
CA ILE A 83 -20.91 -3.20 -11.83
C ILE A 83 -20.70 -2.96 -10.33
N ARG A 84 -20.22 -3.96 -9.61
CA ARG A 84 -19.91 -3.85 -8.18
C ARG A 84 -18.81 -2.79 -7.95
N ASN A 85 -17.75 -2.79 -8.75
CA ASN A 85 -16.69 -1.79 -8.63
C ASN A 85 -17.17 -0.39 -9.06
N ILE A 86 -18.02 -0.27 -10.07
CA ILE A 86 -18.68 1.00 -10.42
C ILE A 86 -19.52 1.53 -9.24
N LEU A 87 -20.31 0.69 -8.59
CA LEU A 87 -21.08 1.08 -7.41
C LEU A 87 -20.16 1.51 -6.27
N ARG A 88 -19.13 0.71 -5.94
CA ARG A 88 -18.16 1.01 -4.87
C ARG A 88 -17.51 2.37 -5.04
N MET A 89 -16.89 2.63 -6.21
CA MET A 89 -16.22 3.90 -6.49
C MET A 89 -17.19 5.09 -6.51
N SER A 90 -18.44 4.88 -6.90
CA SER A 90 -19.44 5.92 -6.91
C SER A 90 -19.94 6.24 -5.50
N VAL A 91 -20.19 5.21 -4.68
CA VAL A 91 -20.55 5.39 -3.25
C VAL A 91 -19.40 6.04 -2.50
N TYR A 92 -18.14 5.69 -2.79
CA TYR A 92 -16.98 6.36 -2.22
C TYR A 92 -16.98 7.88 -2.55
N GLN A 93 -17.21 8.24 -3.81
CA GLN A 93 -17.32 9.65 -4.21
C GLN A 93 -18.43 10.37 -3.43
N MET A 94 -19.60 9.74 -3.28
CA MET A 94 -20.76 10.34 -2.61
C MET A 94 -20.57 10.51 -1.10
N LEU A 95 -19.82 9.63 -0.43
CA LEU A 95 -19.67 9.61 1.03
C LEU A 95 -18.37 10.26 1.54
N TYR A 96 -17.29 10.22 0.74
CA TYR A 96 -15.93 10.55 1.20
C TYR A 96 -15.18 11.56 0.34
N MET A 97 -15.76 12.01 -0.81
CA MET A 97 -15.14 13.03 -1.64
C MET A 97 -15.98 14.30 -1.67
N GLU A 98 -15.51 15.32 -0.96
CA GLU A 98 -16.14 16.64 -0.99
C GLU A 98 -16.05 17.26 -2.39
N GLY A 99 -17.05 18.09 -2.73
CA GLY A 99 -17.10 18.80 -4.00
C GLY A 99 -17.59 17.97 -5.19
N ILE A 100 -17.99 16.71 -5.02
CA ILE A 100 -18.60 15.89 -6.08
C ILE A 100 -20.11 15.78 -5.82
N PRO A 101 -20.96 16.40 -6.66
CA PRO A 101 -22.42 16.26 -6.53
C PRO A 101 -22.85 14.79 -6.74
N ASP A 102 -23.78 14.31 -5.91
CA ASP A 102 -24.32 12.96 -6.02
C ASP A 102 -24.90 12.65 -7.40
N SER A 103 -25.55 13.65 -8.02
CA SER A 103 -26.09 13.53 -9.37
C SER A 103 -24.99 13.27 -10.42
N ALA A 104 -23.83 13.91 -10.27
CA ALA A 104 -22.68 13.69 -11.16
C ALA A 104 -22.12 12.28 -10.98
N ALA A 105 -21.94 11.82 -9.75
CA ALA A 105 -21.49 10.46 -9.46
C ALA A 105 -22.44 9.39 -10.03
N CYS A 106 -23.77 9.58 -9.88
CA CYS A 106 -24.79 8.69 -10.43
C CYS A 106 -24.76 8.64 -11.97
N ASN A 107 -24.71 9.81 -12.62
CA ASN A 107 -24.72 9.88 -14.08
C ASN A 107 -23.48 9.24 -14.71
N GLU A 108 -22.31 9.55 -14.16
CA GLU A 108 -21.05 8.95 -14.62
C GLU A 108 -21.01 7.43 -14.41
N ALA A 109 -21.54 6.94 -13.28
CA ALA A 109 -21.65 5.50 -13.01
C ALA A 109 -22.50 4.78 -14.07
N ALA A 110 -23.67 5.35 -14.39
CA ALA A 110 -24.56 4.78 -15.41
C ALA A 110 -23.93 4.82 -16.81
N ASN A 111 -23.24 5.91 -17.14
CA ASN A 111 -22.53 6.05 -18.41
C ASN A 111 -21.40 5.03 -18.50
N LEU A 112 -20.62 4.86 -17.44
CA LEU A 112 -19.53 3.90 -17.36
C LEU A 112 -20.03 2.47 -17.50
N ALA A 113 -21.13 2.09 -16.83
CA ALA A 113 -21.78 0.80 -17.02
C ALA A 113 -22.17 0.57 -18.48
N GLY A 114 -22.70 1.59 -19.14
CA GLY A 114 -23.06 1.51 -20.58
C GLY A 114 -21.85 1.34 -21.48
N ARG A 115 -20.75 2.08 -21.26
CA ARG A 115 -19.48 1.96 -22.02
C ARG A 115 -18.86 0.57 -21.86
N ARG A 116 -18.97 -0.02 -20.67
CA ARG A 116 -18.45 -1.36 -20.37
C ARG A 116 -19.37 -2.51 -20.83
N GLY A 117 -20.35 -2.23 -21.70
CA GLY A 117 -21.23 -3.25 -22.27
C GLY A 117 -22.44 -3.63 -21.42
N PHE A 118 -22.69 -2.97 -20.28
CA PHE A 118 -23.78 -3.28 -19.37
C PHE A 118 -24.94 -2.28 -19.50
N LYS A 119 -25.35 -1.94 -20.74
CA LYS A 119 -26.43 -0.99 -21.01
C LYS A 119 -27.73 -1.32 -20.29
N ASN A 120 -28.06 -2.62 -20.19
CA ASN A 120 -29.25 -3.15 -19.50
C ASN A 120 -29.18 -2.98 -17.97
N LEU A 121 -28.02 -2.74 -17.36
CA LEU A 121 -27.84 -2.54 -15.93
C LEU A 121 -27.76 -1.05 -15.53
N LYS A 122 -27.83 -0.10 -16.48
CA LYS A 122 -27.81 1.34 -16.18
C LYS A 122 -28.92 1.74 -15.20
N GLY A 123 -30.13 1.19 -15.38
CA GLY A 123 -31.27 1.42 -14.47
C GLY A 123 -31.02 0.92 -13.07
N PHE A 124 -30.43 -0.27 -12.92
CA PHE A 124 -30.04 -0.84 -11.62
C PHE A 124 -28.99 0.04 -10.93
N VAL A 125 -27.92 0.42 -11.63
CA VAL A 125 -26.87 1.28 -11.07
C VAL A 125 -27.45 2.61 -10.60
N ASN A 126 -28.25 3.28 -11.44
CA ASN A 126 -28.92 4.53 -11.08
C ASN A 126 -29.87 4.37 -9.90
N GLY A 127 -30.66 3.29 -9.86
CA GLY A 127 -31.59 3.01 -8.78
C GLY A 127 -30.92 2.90 -7.42
N VAL A 128 -29.84 2.10 -7.35
CA VAL A 128 -29.04 1.93 -6.12
C VAL A 128 -28.43 3.26 -5.68
N LEU A 129 -27.70 3.93 -6.57
CA LEU A 129 -26.97 5.16 -6.22
C LEU A 129 -27.88 6.33 -5.84
N ARG A 130 -29.01 6.53 -6.57
CA ARG A 130 -29.99 7.56 -6.21
C ARG A 130 -30.67 7.28 -4.87
N ASN A 131 -30.94 6.00 -4.54
CA ASN A 131 -31.48 5.65 -3.23
C ASN A 131 -30.46 5.97 -2.13
N ILE A 132 -29.19 5.63 -2.31
CA ILE A 132 -28.12 6.00 -1.37
C ILE A 132 -28.06 7.53 -1.22
N GLY A 133 -28.02 8.30 -2.32
CA GLY A 133 -27.94 9.75 -2.27
C GLY A 133 -29.09 10.42 -1.52
N ARG A 134 -30.34 9.93 -1.74
CA ARG A 134 -31.54 10.47 -1.05
C ARG A 134 -31.56 10.09 0.44
N LYS A 135 -30.95 8.98 0.83
CA LYS A 135 -31.07 8.38 2.16
C LYS A 135 -29.73 8.29 2.89
N LYS A 136 -28.76 9.12 2.57
CA LYS A 136 -27.44 9.14 3.25
C LYS A 136 -27.55 9.21 4.77
N GLY A 137 -28.43 10.09 5.29
CA GLY A 137 -28.66 10.24 6.72
C GLY A 137 -29.46 9.10 7.37
N ALA A 138 -30.01 8.19 6.56
CA ALA A 138 -30.77 7.03 7.01
C ALA A 138 -30.01 5.70 6.84
N ILE A 139 -28.69 5.76 6.56
CA ILE A 139 -27.84 4.56 6.58
C ILE A 139 -27.83 4.03 8.01
N VAL A 140 -28.23 2.77 8.18
CA VAL A 140 -28.22 2.09 9.47
C VAL A 140 -26.83 1.50 9.69
N TRP A 141 -26.10 2.05 10.63
CA TRP A 141 -24.78 1.54 11.02
C TRP A 141 -24.94 0.48 12.12
N PRO A 142 -24.05 -0.54 12.18
CA PRO A 142 -24.11 -1.53 13.25
C PRO A 142 -23.91 -0.88 14.62
N ASP A 143 -24.75 -1.29 15.58
CA ASP A 143 -24.70 -0.81 16.97
C ASP A 143 -23.52 -1.45 17.71
N ALA A 144 -22.55 -0.66 18.10
CA ALA A 144 -21.34 -1.11 18.78
C ALA A 144 -21.62 -1.73 20.17
N ALA A 145 -22.75 -1.41 20.80
CA ALA A 145 -23.14 -2.00 22.09
C ALA A 145 -23.71 -3.42 21.92
N LYS A 146 -24.33 -3.70 20.75
CA LYS A 146 -24.93 -4.99 20.46
C LYS A 146 -23.97 -5.93 19.72
N ASP A 147 -23.23 -5.39 18.76
CA ASP A 147 -22.29 -6.15 17.94
C ASP A 147 -21.03 -5.31 17.65
N PRO A 148 -20.07 -5.32 18.59
CA PRO A 148 -18.82 -4.56 18.43
C PRO A 148 -17.99 -5.07 17.24
N VAL A 149 -18.07 -6.35 16.87
CA VAL A 149 -17.37 -6.94 15.73
C VAL A 149 -17.88 -6.33 14.42
N ALA A 150 -19.19 -6.35 14.20
CA ALA A 150 -19.78 -5.76 13.00
C ALA A 150 -19.57 -4.24 12.96
N ALA A 151 -19.71 -3.55 14.09
CA ALA A 151 -19.51 -2.11 14.18
C ALA A 151 -18.09 -1.71 13.78
N LEU A 152 -17.06 -2.32 14.37
CA LEU A 152 -15.66 -2.05 14.02
C LEU A 152 -15.32 -2.47 12.59
N SER A 153 -15.83 -3.63 12.15
CA SER A 153 -15.62 -4.12 10.79
C SER A 153 -16.12 -3.11 9.74
N VAL A 154 -17.33 -2.61 9.92
CA VAL A 154 -17.95 -1.67 8.97
C VAL A 154 -17.33 -0.28 9.10
N ALA A 155 -17.09 0.22 10.31
CA ALA A 155 -16.53 1.56 10.54
C ALA A 155 -15.12 1.71 9.97
N TYR A 156 -14.28 0.68 10.13
CA TYR A 156 -12.87 0.71 9.72
C TYR A 156 -12.54 -0.15 8.50
N ALA A 157 -13.58 -0.69 7.85
CA ALA A 157 -13.45 -1.54 6.65
C ALA A 157 -12.48 -2.72 6.85
N LEU A 158 -12.57 -3.42 7.97
CA LEU A 158 -11.78 -4.60 8.32
C LEU A 158 -12.62 -5.88 8.23
N PRO A 159 -12.02 -7.02 7.82
CA PRO A 159 -12.71 -8.30 7.86
C PRO A 159 -13.17 -8.65 9.28
N GLN A 160 -14.39 -9.17 9.44
CA GLN A 160 -14.92 -9.52 10.77
C GLN A 160 -14.04 -10.51 11.52
N TRP A 161 -13.48 -11.52 10.83
CA TRP A 161 -12.57 -12.49 11.44
C TRP A 161 -11.34 -11.83 12.08
N LEU A 162 -10.82 -10.76 11.46
CA LEU A 162 -9.65 -10.04 11.97
C LEU A 162 -10.03 -9.21 13.21
N VAL A 163 -11.15 -8.49 13.15
CA VAL A 163 -11.69 -7.76 14.30
C VAL A 163 -11.96 -8.72 15.48
N GLN A 164 -12.56 -9.88 15.21
CA GLN A 164 -12.82 -10.90 16.21
C GLN A 164 -11.54 -11.44 16.82
N SER A 165 -10.53 -11.73 16.02
CA SER A 165 -9.20 -12.15 16.50
C SER A 165 -8.55 -11.11 17.41
N TRP A 166 -8.64 -9.82 17.04
CA TRP A 166 -8.09 -8.77 17.89
C TRP A 166 -8.87 -8.56 19.18
N LEU A 167 -10.21 -8.70 19.16
CA LEU A 167 -11.03 -8.60 20.36
C LEU A 167 -10.87 -9.79 21.31
N SER A 168 -10.25 -10.89 20.87
CA SER A 168 -9.88 -11.98 21.78
C SER A 168 -8.62 -11.68 22.61
N GLU A 169 -7.80 -10.72 22.15
CA GLU A 169 -6.52 -10.36 22.78
C GLU A 169 -6.55 -8.97 23.43
N TYR A 170 -7.36 -8.04 22.89
CA TYR A 170 -7.39 -6.63 23.29
C TYR A 170 -8.83 -6.18 23.57
N ASP A 171 -8.96 -5.16 24.41
CA ASP A 171 -10.25 -4.51 24.64
C ASP A 171 -10.74 -3.71 23.42
N VAL A 172 -12.04 -3.38 23.39
CA VAL A 172 -12.69 -2.67 22.29
C VAL A 172 -12.06 -1.31 22.01
N LYS A 173 -11.59 -0.61 23.06
CA LYS A 173 -10.97 0.72 22.91
C LYS A 173 -9.62 0.61 22.19
N THR A 174 -8.80 -0.35 22.56
CA THR A 174 -7.51 -0.65 21.93
C THR A 174 -7.71 -1.06 20.47
N VAL A 175 -8.63 -2.01 20.19
CA VAL A 175 -8.92 -2.44 18.81
C VAL A 175 -9.44 -1.28 17.96
N ARG A 176 -10.22 -0.37 18.52
CA ARG A 176 -10.68 0.84 17.82
C ARG A 176 -9.52 1.74 17.40
N VAL A 177 -8.57 1.99 18.30
CA VAL A 177 -7.37 2.81 17.99
C VAL A 177 -6.52 2.14 16.91
N MET A 178 -6.27 0.83 17.04
CA MET A 178 -5.55 0.05 16.02
C MET A 178 -6.25 0.13 14.66
N ALA A 179 -7.56 -0.06 14.62
CA ALA A 179 -8.33 -0.02 13.38
C ALA A 179 -8.37 1.37 12.75
N ALA A 180 -8.44 2.44 13.55
CA ALA A 180 -8.44 3.82 13.09
C ALA A 180 -7.12 4.19 12.40
N SER A 181 -5.98 3.76 12.97
CA SER A 181 -4.65 4.09 12.43
C SER A 181 -4.42 3.57 11.00
N PHE A 182 -5.13 2.53 10.56
CA PHE A 182 -5.04 2.04 9.18
C PHE A 182 -5.80 2.89 8.16
N LEU A 183 -6.59 3.86 8.62
CA LEU A 183 -7.33 4.79 7.75
C LEU A 183 -6.74 6.20 7.76
N GLU A 184 -5.72 6.41 8.55
CA GLU A 184 -4.95 7.66 8.56
C GLU A 184 -3.95 7.66 7.39
N ASP A 185 -3.75 8.83 6.80
CA ASP A 185 -2.71 9.02 5.79
C ASP A 185 -1.34 8.88 6.46
N ALA A 186 -0.72 7.73 6.30
CA ALA A 186 0.62 7.50 6.80
C ALA A 186 1.64 8.25 5.92
N PRO A 187 2.49 9.10 6.51
CA PRO A 187 3.56 9.75 5.77
C PRO A 187 4.53 8.72 5.19
N ILE A 188 5.17 9.08 4.08
CA ILE A 188 6.25 8.27 3.55
C ILE A 188 7.50 8.54 4.37
N THR A 189 8.00 7.51 5.05
CA THR A 189 9.25 7.59 5.80
C THR A 189 10.41 7.21 4.90
N ILE A 190 11.48 7.98 4.98
CA ILE A 190 12.72 7.78 4.25
C ILE A 190 13.90 7.66 5.20
N ARG A 191 14.89 6.89 4.80
CA ARG A 191 16.20 6.79 5.44
C ARG A 191 17.23 7.50 4.58
N CYS A 192 17.98 8.44 5.16
CA CYS A 192 19.13 9.03 4.49
C CYS A 192 20.23 7.99 4.28
N MET A 193 20.88 8.05 3.12
CA MET A 193 22.03 7.17 2.84
C MET A 193 23.28 7.58 3.62
N ASP A 194 23.53 8.87 3.74
CA ASP A 194 24.55 9.44 4.61
C ASP A 194 23.91 9.81 5.97
N GLU A 195 24.02 8.92 6.93
CA GLU A 195 23.47 9.10 8.27
C GLU A 195 24.21 10.20 9.08
N SER A 196 25.42 10.59 8.67
CA SER A 196 26.20 11.64 9.32
C SER A 196 25.74 13.05 8.95
N CYS A 197 25.02 13.19 7.84
CA CYS A 197 24.60 14.48 7.31
C CYS A 197 23.13 14.49 6.81
N PRO A 198 22.15 14.10 7.63
CA PRO A 198 20.75 14.00 7.21
C PRO A 198 20.15 15.35 6.78
N GLU A 199 20.64 16.47 7.32
CA GLU A 199 20.18 17.80 6.97
C GLU A 199 20.49 18.19 5.51
N LYS A 200 21.54 17.60 4.88
CA LYS A 200 21.80 17.81 3.44
C LYS A 200 20.68 17.20 2.59
N VAL A 201 20.22 16.01 2.95
CA VAL A 201 19.12 15.36 2.24
C VAL A 201 17.82 16.15 2.41
N LYS A 202 17.53 16.63 3.63
CA LYS A 202 16.40 17.51 3.90
C LYS A 202 16.44 18.78 3.05
N ALA A 203 17.55 19.50 3.06
CA ALA A 203 17.70 20.73 2.29
C ALA A 203 17.50 20.49 0.78
N ARG A 204 18.01 19.35 0.26
CA ARG A 204 17.81 18.95 -1.15
C ARG A 204 16.33 18.70 -1.45
N LEU A 205 15.62 17.96 -0.61
CA LEU A 205 14.18 17.68 -0.74
C LEU A 205 13.34 18.96 -0.66
N GLU A 206 13.64 19.86 0.28
CA GLU A 206 12.94 21.15 0.40
C GLU A 206 13.16 22.03 -0.84
N ALA A 207 14.35 22.01 -1.44
CA ALA A 207 14.62 22.69 -2.71
C ALA A 207 13.84 22.10 -3.89
N GLU A 208 13.46 20.83 -3.82
CA GLU A 208 12.57 20.14 -4.78
C GLU A 208 11.07 20.37 -4.47
N GLY A 209 10.75 21.18 -3.44
CA GLY A 209 9.39 21.50 -3.04
C GLY A 209 8.70 20.42 -2.17
N VAL A 210 9.47 19.48 -1.65
CA VAL A 210 8.96 18.41 -0.77
C VAL A 210 8.85 18.93 0.66
N HIS A 211 7.73 18.64 1.32
CA HIS A 211 7.60 18.93 2.74
C HIS A 211 8.28 17.83 3.56
N VAL A 212 9.18 18.21 4.47
CA VAL A 212 10.02 17.30 5.25
C VAL A 212 9.80 17.52 6.75
N LYS A 213 9.54 16.44 7.49
CA LYS A 213 9.44 16.42 8.96
C LYS A 213 10.40 15.38 9.53
N PRO A 214 10.90 15.57 10.77
CA PRO A 214 11.70 14.54 11.43
C PRO A 214 10.93 13.24 11.59
N GLY A 215 11.64 12.10 11.52
CA GLY A 215 11.16 10.83 12.01
C GLY A 215 10.89 10.86 13.52
N HIS A 216 10.41 9.76 14.06
CA HIS A 216 10.05 9.69 15.49
C HIS A 216 11.19 9.16 16.37
N PHE A 217 12.06 8.31 15.84
CA PHE A 217 13.02 7.53 16.63
C PHE A 217 14.47 7.73 16.19
N LEU A 218 14.71 7.93 14.88
CA LEU A 218 16.05 7.92 14.30
C LEU A 218 16.39 9.29 13.68
N PRO A 219 17.56 9.86 14.00
CA PRO A 219 17.94 11.22 13.55
C PRO A 219 18.17 11.35 12.04
N TYR A 220 18.38 10.23 11.34
CA TYR A 220 18.57 10.16 9.89
C TYR A 220 17.29 9.71 9.14
N ALA A 221 16.17 9.62 9.85
CA ALA A 221 14.86 9.32 9.28
C ALA A 221 14.04 10.60 9.09
N TRP A 222 13.46 10.77 7.90
CA TRP A 222 12.55 11.87 7.60
C TRP A 222 11.21 11.35 7.13
N GLN A 223 10.15 12.08 7.43
CA GLN A 223 8.82 11.90 6.85
C GLN A 223 8.64 12.93 5.74
N ILE A 224 8.25 12.48 4.55
CA ILE A 224 8.09 13.33 3.37
C ILE A 224 6.66 13.34 2.85
N SER A 225 6.22 14.51 2.36
CA SER A 225 4.90 14.73 1.73
C SER A 225 4.96 15.83 0.67
N ASP A 226 3.83 16.08 0.00
CA ASP A 226 3.64 17.15 -0.98
C ASP A 226 4.44 17.04 -2.28
N PHE A 227 4.93 15.85 -2.61
CA PHE A 227 5.54 15.54 -3.91
C PHE A 227 4.58 14.77 -4.82
N ASP A 228 4.89 14.69 -6.11
CA ASP A 228 4.04 14.00 -7.09
C ASP A 228 4.24 12.47 -7.03
N TYR A 229 5.45 11.99 -7.34
CA TYR A 229 5.86 10.59 -7.23
C TYR A 229 7.39 10.52 -7.04
N LEU A 230 7.88 9.43 -6.44
CA LEU A 230 9.29 9.34 -6.03
C LEU A 230 10.28 9.53 -7.18
N ASN A 231 10.01 8.92 -8.35
CA ASN A 231 10.92 9.03 -9.49
C ASN A 231 10.94 10.43 -10.14
N SER A 232 10.07 11.35 -9.72
CA SER A 232 10.15 12.76 -10.14
C SER A 232 11.18 13.56 -9.34
N LEU A 233 11.69 13.01 -8.24
CA LEU A 233 12.66 13.65 -7.38
C LEU A 233 14.09 13.28 -7.82
N ASP A 234 14.89 14.28 -8.13
CA ASP A 234 16.29 14.08 -8.49
C ASP A 234 17.06 13.46 -7.31
N SER A 235 16.78 13.92 -6.09
CA SER A 235 17.36 13.38 -4.86
C SER A 235 17.11 11.88 -4.67
N PHE A 236 15.94 11.35 -5.10
CA PHE A 236 15.68 9.92 -5.11
C PHE A 236 16.50 9.19 -6.18
N ASN A 237 16.53 9.74 -7.40
CA ASN A 237 17.24 9.14 -8.54
C ASN A 237 18.76 9.14 -8.31
N GLU A 238 19.30 10.16 -7.63
CA GLU A 238 20.69 10.26 -7.18
C GLU A 238 21.04 9.30 -6.04
N GLY A 239 20.03 8.60 -5.48
CA GLY A 239 20.23 7.61 -4.40
C GLY A 239 20.51 8.21 -3.03
N LEU A 240 20.15 9.48 -2.78
CA LEU A 240 20.43 10.16 -1.51
C LEU A 240 19.61 9.60 -0.35
N PHE A 241 18.51 8.92 -0.63
CA PHE A 241 17.65 8.28 0.36
C PHE A 241 16.97 7.02 -0.17
N CYS A 242 16.47 6.23 0.77
CA CYS A 242 15.64 5.04 0.54
C CYS A 242 14.30 5.19 1.27
N VAL A 243 13.21 4.74 0.64
CA VAL A 243 11.94 4.59 1.36
C VAL A 243 12.04 3.40 2.29
N GLN A 244 11.94 3.66 3.58
CA GLN A 244 12.04 2.65 4.63
C GLN A 244 11.34 3.13 5.88
N ASP A 245 10.57 2.26 6.54
CA ASP A 245 9.96 2.56 7.82
C ASP A 245 10.99 2.52 8.96
N GLU A 246 10.83 3.38 9.96
CA GLU A 246 11.75 3.41 11.12
C GLU A 246 11.81 2.06 11.84
N SER A 247 10.68 1.33 11.94
CA SER A 247 10.66 -0.03 12.48
C SER A 247 11.58 -1.00 11.72
N SER A 248 11.66 -0.85 10.39
CA SER A 248 12.60 -1.63 9.55
C SER A 248 14.04 -1.15 9.69
N MET A 249 14.26 0.15 9.94
CA MET A 249 15.60 0.68 10.23
C MET A 249 16.10 0.16 11.58
N MET A 250 15.24 0.14 12.60
CA MET A 250 15.58 -0.32 13.95
C MET A 250 16.03 -1.79 13.99
N VAL A 251 15.63 -2.63 13.04
CA VAL A 251 16.15 -4.01 12.91
C VAL A 251 17.66 -4.00 12.69
N VAL A 252 18.15 -3.11 11.83
CA VAL A 252 19.59 -3.00 11.54
C VAL A 252 20.33 -2.29 12.68
N GLU A 253 19.68 -1.32 13.36
CA GLU A 253 20.24 -0.74 14.58
C GLU A 253 20.41 -1.79 15.69
N ALA A 254 19.40 -2.62 15.89
CA ALA A 254 19.42 -3.68 16.90
C ALA A 254 20.46 -4.77 16.60
N ALA A 255 20.87 -4.93 15.33
CA ALA A 255 21.93 -5.83 14.94
C ALA A 255 23.32 -5.40 15.43
N ASP A 256 23.50 -4.14 15.83
CA ASP A 256 24.73 -3.56 16.41
C ASP A 256 26.01 -3.92 15.63
N LEU A 257 25.97 -3.68 14.31
CA LEU A 257 26.99 -4.10 13.34
C LEU A 257 28.38 -3.56 13.68
N LYS A 258 29.42 -4.38 13.50
CA LYS A 258 30.82 -4.03 13.71
C LYS A 258 31.60 -4.05 12.37
N ALA A 259 32.69 -3.29 12.32
CA ALA A 259 33.59 -3.32 11.17
C ALA A 259 34.10 -4.74 10.88
N GLY A 260 34.16 -5.11 9.61
CA GLY A 260 34.61 -6.42 9.16
C GLY A 260 33.56 -7.52 9.19
N GLU A 261 32.33 -7.25 9.68
CA GLU A 261 31.29 -8.27 9.76
C GLU A 261 30.70 -8.62 8.39
N ARG A 262 30.26 -9.87 8.31
CA ARG A 262 29.47 -10.40 7.21
C ARG A 262 28.00 -10.55 7.65
N VAL A 263 27.11 -9.85 6.93
CA VAL A 263 25.65 -9.92 7.12
C VAL A 263 25.04 -10.76 6.03
N LEU A 264 24.16 -11.67 6.40
CA LEU A 264 23.34 -12.48 5.51
C LEU A 264 21.87 -12.08 5.68
N ASP A 265 21.24 -11.58 4.64
CA ASP A 265 19.79 -11.30 4.62
C ASP A 265 19.11 -12.35 3.72
N VAL A 266 18.30 -13.22 4.32
CA VAL A 266 17.75 -14.41 3.63
C VAL A 266 16.43 -14.16 2.89
N CYS A 267 15.74 -13.01 3.15
CA CYS A 267 14.50 -12.61 2.49
C CYS A 267 14.53 -11.10 2.21
N ALA A 268 15.51 -10.67 1.41
CA ALA A 268 15.97 -9.29 1.35
C ALA A 268 15.06 -8.34 0.56
N ALA A 269 14.33 -8.81 -0.46
CA ALA A 269 13.65 -7.92 -1.39
C ALA A 269 12.58 -7.02 -0.75
N PRO A 270 12.55 -5.75 -1.13
CA PRO A 270 13.30 -5.03 -2.17
C PRO A 270 14.68 -4.50 -1.76
N GLY A 271 15.23 -4.89 -0.62
CA GLY A 271 16.59 -4.58 -0.19
C GLY A 271 16.71 -3.57 0.97
N GLY A 272 15.62 -3.07 1.53
CA GLY A 272 15.67 -1.98 2.51
C GLY A 272 16.62 -2.25 3.70
N LYS A 273 16.54 -3.43 4.32
CA LYS A 273 17.41 -3.82 5.45
C LYS A 273 18.84 -4.12 4.99
N SER A 274 18.99 -4.87 3.91
CA SER A 274 20.32 -5.18 3.32
C SER A 274 21.10 -3.94 2.92
N LEU A 275 20.45 -2.97 2.25
CA LEU A 275 21.05 -1.71 1.84
C LEU A 275 21.41 -0.83 3.05
N HIS A 276 20.60 -0.88 4.11
CA HIS A 276 20.89 -0.20 5.36
C HIS A 276 22.13 -0.81 6.04
N ALA A 277 22.17 -2.14 6.18
CA ALA A 277 23.32 -2.83 6.73
C ALA A 277 24.60 -2.56 5.93
N ALA A 278 24.51 -2.56 4.59
CA ALA A 278 25.66 -2.25 3.72
C ALA A 278 26.15 -0.82 3.90
N ALA A 279 25.26 0.17 3.99
CA ALA A 279 25.62 1.56 4.24
C ALA A 279 26.32 1.74 5.59
N LYS A 280 25.81 1.09 6.66
CA LYS A 280 26.45 1.10 7.99
C LYS A 280 27.84 0.46 7.99
N LEU A 281 27.99 -0.73 7.41
CA LEU A 281 29.29 -1.38 7.30
C LEU A 281 30.28 -0.55 6.50
N TYR A 282 29.83 0.09 5.41
CA TYR A 282 30.65 1.02 4.65
C TYR A 282 31.15 2.20 5.51
N ALA A 283 30.27 2.79 6.31
CA ALA A 283 30.62 3.88 7.21
C ALA A 283 31.57 3.45 8.34
N LEU A 284 31.51 2.18 8.78
CA LEU A 284 32.43 1.58 9.74
C LEU A 284 33.79 1.22 9.12
N GLY A 285 33.94 1.33 7.81
CA GLY A 285 35.20 1.15 7.06
C GLY A 285 35.39 -0.23 6.44
N ASP A 286 34.69 -1.27 6.86
CA ASP A 286 34.77 -2.63 6.31
C ASP A 286 33.53 -3.45 6.64
N GLY A 287 33.26 -4.47 5.83
CA GLY A 287 32.18 -5.44 5.99
C GLY A 287 31.40 -5.66 4.69
N ILE A 288 30.71 -6.78 4.62
CA ILE A 288 29.99 -7.21 3.41
C ILE A 288 28.59 -7.73 3.73
N VAL A 289 27.65 -7.43 2.84
CA VAL A 289 26.28 -7.97 2.90
C VAL A 289 26.04 -8.96 1.77
N GLU A 290 25.40 -10.07 2.05
CA GLU A 290 24.84 -10.97 1.05
C GLU A 290 23.32 -10.93 1.17
N ALA A 291 22.64 -10.36 0.18
CA ALA A 291 21.21 -10.22 0.11
C ALA A 291 20.60 -11.31 -0.78
N ARG A 292 19.70 -12.11 -0.24
CA ARG A 292 19.05 -13.24 -0.92
C ARG A 292 17.55 -13.05 -1.04
N ASP A 293 16.97 -13.57 -2.09
CA ASP A 293 15.53 -13.80 -2.18
C ASP A 293 15.23 -14.97 -3.13
N VAL A 294 14.00 -15.49 -3.08
CA VAL A 294 13.63 -16.76 -3.71
C VAL A 294 13.47 -16.66 -5.24
N THR A 295 13.27 -15.48 -5.82
CA THR A 295 13.08 -15.30 -7.27
C THR A 295 14.03 -14.27 -7.86
N GLU A 296 14.41 -14.47 -9.14
CA GLU A 296 15.24 -13.53 -9.89
C GLU A 296 14.60 -12.14 -9.97
N GLU A 297 13.27 -12.06 -10.17
CA GLU A 297 12.54 -10.78 -10.21
C GLU A 297 12.72 -9.97 -8.92
N LYS A 298 12.67 -10.63 -7.77
CA LYS A 298 12.86 -9.99 -6.46
C LYS A 298 14.32 -9.56 -6.27
N VAL A 299 15.26 -10.41 -6.65
CA VAL A 299 16.69 -10.10 -6.58
C VAL A 299 17.05 -8.95 -7.51
N GLU A 300 16.44 -8.84 -8.70
CA GLU A 300 16.68 -7.71 -9.59
C GLU A 300 16.23 -6.38 -8.98
N LYS A 301 15.14 -6.34 -8.23
CA LYS A 301 14.72 -5.15 -7.47
C LYS A 301 15.79 -4.71 -6.43
N ILE A 302 16.46 -5.68 -5.81
CA ILE A 302 17.59 -5.36 -4.90
C ILE A 302 18.74 -4.77 -5.71
N ARG A 303 19.12 -5.36 -6.85
CA ARG A 303 20.19 -4.87 -7.73
C ARG A 303 19.92 -3.46 -8.27
N GLU A 304 18.68 -3.17 -8.64
CA GLU A 304 18.26 -1.82 -9.06
C GLU A 304 18.54 -0.79 -7.96
N ASN A 305 18.17 -1.09 -6.72
CA ASN A 305 18.41 -0.22 -5.59
C ASN A 305 19.92 -0.11 -5.24
N ILE A 306 20.69 -1.20 -5.34
CA ILE A 306 22.16 -1.18 -5.18
C ILE A 306 22.79 -0.20 -6.18
N ARG A 307 22.42 -0.31 -7.46
CA ARG A 307 22.91 0.56 -8.52
C ARG A 307 22.58 2.03 -8.27
N ARG A 308 21.31 2.29 -7.91
CA ARG A 308 20.83 3.65 -7.61
C ARG A 308 21.56 4.29 -6.43
N MET A 309 21.89 3.51 -5.40
CA MET A 309 22.59 4.00 -4.20
C MET A 309 24.11 3.93 -4.28
N GLY A 310 24.66 3.35 -5.34
CA GLY A 310 26.11 3.26 -5.55
C GLY A 310 26.86 2.37 -4.53
N LEU A 311 26.16 1.44 -3.85
CA LEU A 311 26.78 0.54 -2.87
C LEU A 311 27.62 -0.53 -3.54
N LYS A 312 28.81 -0.84 -2.99
CA LYS A 312 29.77 -1.79 -3.56
C LYS A 312 30.04 -2.99 -2.66
N ASN A 313 29.65 -2.92 -1.40
CA ASN A 313 29.88 -3.94 -0.38
C ASN A 313 28.65 -4.82 -0.14
N ILE A 314 27.84 -5.05 -1.17
CA ILE A 314 26.64 -5.89 -1.12
C ILE A 314 26.58 -6.78 -2.37
N ASN A 315 26.45 -8.08 -2.15
CA ASN A 315 26.23 -9.08 -3.19
C ASN A 315 24.79 -9.59 -3.14
N THR A 316 24.30 -10.12 -4.26
CA THR A 316 22.94 -10.68 -4.34
C THR A 316 22.98 -12.13 -4.80
N LEU A 317 22.05 -12.94 -4.30
CA LEU A 317 21.94 -14.34 -4.68
C LEU A 317 20.45 -14.76 -4.73
N VAL A 318 20.07 -15.48 -5.77
CA VAL A 318 18.77 -16.17 -5.80
C VAL A 318 18.90 -17.45 -4.99
N ALA A 319 18.20 -17.51 -3.86
CA ALA A 319 18.21 -18.67 -2.99
C ALA A 319 16.91 -18.77 -2.18
N ASP A 320 16.41 -19.98 -2.03
CA ASP A 320 15.29 -20.28 -1.14
C ASP A 320 15.82 -20.47 0.29
N ALA A 321 15.33 -19.66 1.23
CA ALA A 321 15.71 -19.73 2.64
C ALA A 321 15.35 -21.08 3.31
N LEU A 322 14.39 -21.83 2.76
CA LEU A 322 14.00 -23.14 3.24
C LEU A 322 14.98 -24.25 2.80
N CYS A 323 15.85 -23.96 1.81
CA CYS A 323 16.83 -24.91 1.33
C CYS A 323 18.13 -24.81 2.11
N PHE A 324 18.44 -25.83 2.92
CA PHE A 324 19.72 -25.90 3.64
C PHE A 324 20.91 -25.94 2.68
N ARG A 325 21.89 -25.09 2.92
CA ARG A 325 23.13 -24.97 2.14
C ARG A 325 24.32 -25.16 3.05
N PRO A 326 25.04 -26.31 2.97
CA PRO A 326 26.14 -26.61 3.87
C PRO A 326 27.24 -25.56 3.91
N GLN A 327 27.51 -24.88 2.78
CA GLN A 327 28.50 -23.80 2.67
C GLN A 327 28.13 -22.54 3.46
N ASP A 328 26.89 -22.41 3.91
CA ASP A 328 26.42 -21.24 4.67
C ASP A 328 26.65 -21.44 6.19
N THR A 329 27.03 -22.64 6.62
CA THR A 329 27.25 -22.90 8.02
C THR A 329 28.45 -22.10 8.55
N GLY A 330 28.16 -21.18 9.51
CA GLY A 330 29.18 -20.30 10.09
C GLY A 330 29.70 -19.20 9.16
N CYS A 331 29.02 -18.92 8.03
CA CYS A 331 29.50 -17.99 7.04
C CYS A 331 29.19 -16.51 7.35
N ALA A 332 28.33 -16.21 8.32
CA ALA A 332 27.88 -14.87 8.65
C ALA A 332 28.01 -14.60 10.17
N ASN A 333 28.31 -13.34 10.50
CA ASN A 333 28.31 -12.84 11.88
C ASN A 333 26.86 -12.47 12.29
N VAL A 334 26.09 -11.91 11.34
CA VAL A 334 24.70 -11.48 11.55
C VAL A 334 23.81 -12.06 10.45
N VAL A 335 22.65 -12.59 10.84
CA VAL A 335 21.62 -13.04 9.91
C VAL A 335 20.37 -12.20 10.10
N LEU A 336 19.88 -11.60 9.01
CA LEU A 336 18.59 -10.93 8.95
C LEU A 336 17.57 -11.90 8.34
N ALA A 337 16.48 -12.15 9.06
CA ALA A 337 15.41 -13.04 8.65
C ALA A 337 14.05 -12.30 8.71
N ASP A 338 13.81 -11.41 7.72
CA ASP A 338 12.51 -10.75 7.55
C ASP A 338 11.60 -11.64 6.70
N LEU A 339 11.06 -12.67 7.33
CA LEU A 339 10.35 -13.74 6.67
C LEU A 339 8.96 -13.31 6.15
N PRO A 340 8.42 -13.98 5.12
CA PRO A 340 7.06 -13.73 4.65
C PRO A 340 6.04 -13.84 5.77
N CYS A 341 5.23 -12.80 5.94
CA CYS A 341 4.22 -12.72 6.97
C CYS A 341 2.82 -12.38 6.41
N SER A 342 1.82 -12.33 7.28
CA SER A 342 0.44 -11.99 6.89
C SER A 342 0.27 -10.57 6.34
N GLY A 343 1.20 -9.66 6.63
CA GLY A 343 1.12 -8.26 6.24
C GLY A 343 0.04 -7.46 7.00
N LEU A 344 -0.54 -7.99 8.06
CA LEU A 344 -1.61 -7.31 8.80
C LEU A 344 -1.17 -6.01 9.47
N GLY A 345 0.12 -5.83 9.72
CA GLY A 345 0.67 -4.56 10.23
C GLY A 345 0.73 -3.42 9.21
N VAL A 346 0.52 -3.70 7.92
CA VAL A 346 0.63 -2.70 6.83
C VAL A 346 -0.69 -2.50 6.05
N LEU A 347 -1.82 -2.81 6.67
CA LEU A 347 -3.16 -2.72 6.04
C LEU A 347 -3.49 -1.31 5.53
N GLY A 348 -3.02 -0.26 6.18
CA GLY A 348 -3.20 1.12 5.75
C GLY A 348 -2.49 1.43 4.42
N ARG A 349 -1.34 0.78 4.16
CA ARG A 349 -0.58 0.97 2.92
C ARG A 349 -0.93 -0.02 1.81
N LYS A 350 -1.37 -1.23 2.20
CA LYS A 350 -1.69 -2.35 1.30
C LYS A 350 -3.11 -2.85 1.58
N ALA A 351 -4.09 -2.03 1.21
CA ALA A 351 -5.51 -2.28 1.50
C ALA A 351 -6.05 -3.60 0.91
N ASP A 352 -5.43 -4.14 -0.15
CA ASP A 352 -5.80 -5.42 -0.76
C ASP A 352 -5.51 -6.62 0.15
N ILE A 353 -4.58 -6.51 1.11
CA ILE A 353 -4.28 -7.60 2.06
C ILE A 353 -5.55 -8.01 2.82
N LYS A 354 -6.33 -7.05 3.33
CA LYS A 354 -7.57 -7.34 4.07
C LYS A 354 -8.65 -8.03 3.23
N LEU A 355 -8.56 -7.97 1.90
CA LEU A 355 -9.48 -8.63 0.97
C LEU A 355 -9.00 -10.04 0.58
N ASN A 356 -7.71 -10.29 0.67
CA ASN A 356 -7.08 -11.52 0.18
C ASN A 356 -6.58 -12.44 1.32
N MET A 357 -6.38 -11.89 2.53
CA MET A 357 -5.97 -12.65 3.71
C MET A 357 -7.16 -13.34 4.37
N THR A 358 -6.96 -14.58 4.83
CA THR A 358 -7.93 -15.37 5.58
C THR A 358 -7.26 -16.00 6.80
N PRO A 359 -8.02 -16.49 7.80
CA PRO A 359 -7.46 -17.21 8.94
C PRO A 359 -6.61 -18.42 8.54
N GLU A 360 -7.00 -19.14 7.48
CA GLU A 360 -6.28 -20.31 6.98
C GLU A 360 -4.92 -19.90 6.39
N LYS A 361 -4.90 -18.85 5.58
CA LYS A 361 -3.65 -18.32 5.01
C LYS A 361 -2.71 -17.81 6.10
N THR A 362 -3.24 -17.14 7.12
CA THR A 362 -2.42 -16.65 8.24
C THR A 362 -1.76 -17.81 8.98
N ARG A 363 -2.52 -18.89 9.26
CA ARG A 363 -1.97 -20.12 9.87
C ARG A 363 -0.94 -20.80 8.97
N GLY A 364 -1.18 -20.84 7.65
CA GLY A 364 -0.23 -21.43 6.71
C GLY A 364 1.11 -20.70 6.69
N LEU A 365 1.11 -19.36 6.79
CA LEU A 365 2.35 -18.57 6.87
C LEU A 365 3.15 -18.84 8.16
N ALA A 366 2.48 -19.07 9.28
CA ALA A 366 3.14 -19.39 10.55
C ALA A 366 3.88 -20.74 10.53
N VAL A 367 3.58 -21.63 9.59
CA VAL A 367 4.27 -22.92 9.41
C VAL A 367 5.51 -22.77 8.53
N CYS A 368 5.53 -21.76 7.64
CA CYS A 368 6.64 -21.50 6.71
C CYS A 368 7.67 -20.50 7.26
N GLY A 369 7.36 -19.76 8.31
CA GLY A 369 8.24 -18.82 8.99
C GLY A 369 8.59 -19.32 10.38
#